data_047d5dd638e63f2ca3eda5090b7a9a74
#
_entry.id   047d5dd638e63f2ca3eda5090b7a9a74
#
_cell.length_a   1.000
_cell.length_b   1.000
_cell.length_c   1.000
_cell.angle_alpha   90.00
_cell.angle_beta   90.00
_cell.angle_gamma   90.00
#
_symmetry.space_group_name_H-M   'P 1'
#
loop_
_entity.id
_entity.type
_entity.pdbx_description
1 polymer ?
#
loop_
_entity_poly.entity_id
_entity_poly.type
_entity_poly.pdbx_seq_one_letter_code
_entity_poly.pdbx_strand_id
1 'polypeptide(L)'
;GLGDVYKRQVLDEVGTLNSKNNPAFDFCESVYYMAYKDGEPVGRIAGIINHKANEKSGEKAGRFGFVDFIDDKEVSKALFNAVEKWAKSKGMTEIHGPLGFTDMDPEGTLVEGFDQLSTMSAIYNYPYYPQHIESMGYEKAIDWVEYKIKVPECVPEKHQRISDIVQRKYNLRILKFKSASDVYKGNYGQKIFDLINNAYADLYGYSTLSQRQIDY
;
A
#
# COMPACT_ATOMS: atom_id res chain seq x y z
N GLY A 1 -8.42 -14.68 15.74
CA GLY A 1 -7.57 -13.63 16.30
C GLY A 1 -7.92 -12.26 15.75
N LEU A 2 -7.38 -11.19 16.32
CA LEU A 2 -7.64 -9.80 15.88
C LEU A 2 -7.23 -9.57 14.42
N GLY A 3 -6.29 -10.34 13.87
CA GLY A 3 -5.84 -10.27 12.49
C GLY A 3 -6.83 -10.78 11.43
N ASP A 4 -7.92 -11.44 11.86
CA ASP A 4 -8.94 -11.96 10.92
C ASP A 4 -10.05 -10.96 10.59
N VAL A 5 -9.99 -9.74 11.10
CA VAL A 5 -11.08 -8.75 10.95
C VAL A 5 -11.20 -8.27 9.51
N TYR A 6 -10.10 -8.18 8.78
CA TYR A 6 -10.11 -7.90 7.36
C TYR A 6 -9.54 -9.10 6.57
N LYS A 7 -10.43 -9.91 6.06
CA LYS A 7 -10.05 -11.00 5.16
C LYS A 7 -9.79 -10.42 3.77
N ARG A 8 -8.59 -10.61 3.26
CA ARG A 8 -8.26 -10.29 1.87
C ARG A 8 -9.24 -11.00 0.96
N GLN A 9 -9.82 -10.25 0.03
CA GLN A 9 -10.68 -10.83 -0.97
C GLN A 9 -9.80 -11.56 -1.98
N VAL A 10 -9.92 -12.90 -2.03
CA VAL A 10 -9.09 -13.73 -2.92
C VAL A 10 -9.19 -13.28 -4.38
N LEU A 11 -10.41 -12.92 -4.81
CA LEU A 11 -10.64 -12.45 -6.19
C LEU A 11 -9.96 -11.12 -6.48
N ASP A 12 -9.96 -10.19 -5.52
CA ASP A 12 -9.31 -8.88 -5.66
C ASP A 12 -7.79 -9.05 -5.74
N GLU A 13 -7.21 -9.89 -4.88
CA GLU A 13 -5.77 -10.15 -4.90
C GLU A 13 -5.35 -10.88 -6.19
N VAL A 14 -6.13 -11.87 -6.65
CA VAL A 14 -5.88 -12.53 -7.94
C VAL A 14 -5.97 -11.52 -9.09
N GLY A 15 -6.92 -10.59 -9.05
CA GLY A 15 -7.05 -9.50 -10.02
C GLY A 15 -5.82 -8.59 -10.01
N THR A 16 -5.39 -8.15 -8.83
CA THR A 16 -4.21 -7.27 -8.62
C THR A 16 -2.93 -7.92 -9.14
N LEU A 17 -2.73 -9.21 -8.88
CA LEU A 17 -1.54 -9.94 -9.30
C LEU A 17 -1.56 -10.36 -10.79
N ASN A 18 -2.69 -10.19 -11.48
CA ASN A 18 -2.84 -10.61 -12.87
C ASN A 18 -2.48 -9.49 -13.84
N SER A 19 -1.43 -9.71 -14.62
CA SER A 19 -0.96 -8.73 -15.62
C SER A 19 -1.97 -8.37 -16.72
N LYS A 20 -3.00 -9.19 -16.94
CA LYS A 20 -4.05 -8.89 -17.90
C LYS A 20 -5.12 -7.94 -17.36
N ASN A 21 -5.27 -7.89 -16.04
CA ASN A 21 -6.31 -7.12 -15.38
C ASN A 21 -5.78 -5.81 -14.78
N ASN A 22 -4.63 -5.87 -14.10
CA ASN A 22 -4.10 -4.72 -13.37
C ASN A 22 -3.36 -3.74 -14.29
N PRO A 23 -3.85 -2.49 -14.42
CA PRO A 23 -3.21 -1.46 -15.25
C PRO A 23 -1.79 -1.06 -14.80
N ALA A 24 -1.41 -1.37 -13.57
CA ALA A 24 -0.05 -1.09 -13.09
C ALA A 24 1.03 -1.82 -13.90
N PHE A 25 0.68 -2.93 -14.57
CA PHE A 25 1.59 -3.64 -15.47
C PHE A 25 1.97 -2.88 -16.75
N ASP A 26 1.35 -1.72 -17.02
CA ASP A 26 1.79 -0.84 -18.09
C ASP A 26 3.18 -0.23 -17.81
N PHE A 27 3.58 -0.16 -16.53
CA PHE A 27 4.84 0.41 -16.07
C PHE A 27 5.52 -0.39 -14.94
N CYS A 28 4.99 -1.55 -14.59
CA CYS A 28 5.59 -2.45 -13.59
C CYS A 28 5.93 -3.81 -14.20
N GLU A 29 7.02 -4.39 -13.71
CA GLU A 29 7.33 -5.81 -13.87
C GLU A 29 7.17 -6.52 -12.52
N SER A 30 6.81 -7.80 -12.53
CA SER A 30 6.73 -8.58 -11.30
C SER A 30 7.13 -10.03 -11.47
N VAL A 31 7.50 -10.64 -10.36
CA VAL A 31 7.73 -12.08 -10.20
C VAL A 31 7.11 -12.55 -8.89
N TYR A 32 6.63 -13.77 -8.86
CA TYR A 32 6.00 -14.36 -7.68
C TYR A 32 6.73 -15.64 -7.29
N TYR A 33 7.02 -15.77 -6.00
CA TYR A 33 7.65 -16.95 -5.45
C TYR A 33 6.80 -17.54 -4.33
N MET A 34 6.76 -18.88 -4.31
CA MET A 34 6.15 -19.67 -3.25
C MET A 34 7.22 -20.54 -2.61
N ALA A 35 7.27 -20.57 -1.28
CA ALA A 35 8.10 -21.51 -0.53
C ALA A 35 7.29 -22.72 -0.11
N TYR A 36 7.87 -23.89 -0.25
CA TYR A 36 7.29 -25.17 0.16
C TYR A 36 8.22 -25.87 1.13
N LYS A 37 7.65 -26.49 2.16
CA LYS A 37 8.36 -27.37 3.11
C LYS A 37 7.55 -28.63 3.26
N ASP A 38 8.17 -29.77 3.02
CA ASP A 38 7.51 -31.08 3.06
C ASP A 38 6.25 -31.19 2.18
N GLY A 39 6.23 -30.46 1.08
CA GLY A 39 5.11 -30.43 0.12
C GLY A 39 4.03 -29.39 0.45
N GLU A 40 4.08 -28.76 1.62
CA GLU A 40 3.11 -27.75 2.06
C GLU A 40 3.59 -26.32 1.74
N PRO A 41 2.70 -25.42 1.32
CA PRO A 41 3.07 -24.02 1.10
C PRO A 41 3.28 -23.32 2.45
N VAL A 42 4.48 -22.78 2.65
CA VAL A 42 4.89 -22.15 3.93
C VAL A 42 5.24 -20.67 3.80
N GLY A 43 5.17 -20.13 2.59
CA GLY A 43 5.37 -18.70 2.39
C GLY A 43 5.25 -18.29 0.93
N ARG A 44 5.08 -16.99 0.73
CA ARG A 44 5.01 -16.36 -0.59
C ARG A 44 5.62 -14.96 -0.55
N ILE A 45 6.05 -14.45 -1.69
CA ILE A 45 6.53 -13.09 -1.87
C ILE A 45 6.40 -12.67 -3.33
N ALA A 46 6.11 -11.41 -3.57
CA ALA A 46 6.23 -10.78 -4.88
C ALA A 46 7.48 -9.90 -4.93
N GLY A 47 8.23 -10.02 -6.03
CA GLY A 47 9.19 -9.01 -6.44
C GLY A 47 8.54 -8.11 -7.49
N ILE A 48 8.71 -6.79 -7.36
CA ILE A 48 8.08 -5.79 -8.23
C ILE A 48 9.11 -4.74 -8.60
N ILE A 49 9.11 -4.29 -9.85
CA ILE A 49 9.85 -3.11 -10.29
C ILE A 49 8.84 -2.12 -10.85
N ASN A 50 8.72 -0.97 -10.22
CA ASN A 50 7.90 0.14 -10.70
C ASN A 50 8.81 1.13 -11.45
N HIS A 51 8.88 1.02 -12.77
CA HIS A 51 9.73 1.85 -13.61
C HIS A 51 9.37 3.34 -13.51
N LYS A 52 8.10 3.67 -13.36
CA LYS A 52 7.63 5.05 -13.22
C LYS A 52 8.10 5.69 -11.90
N ALA A 53 8.09 4.93 -10.80
CA ALA A 53 8.62 5.39 -9.53
C ALA A 53 10.14 5.59 -9.60
N ASN A 54 10.86 4.64 -10.17
CA ASN A 54 12.30 4.70 -10.36
C ASN A 54 12.72 5.87 -11.25
N GLU A 55 12.00 6.13 -12.34
CA GLU A 55 12.25 7.29 -13.20
C GLU A 55 12.06 8.61 -12.45
N LYS A 56 11.01 8.69 -11.61
CA LYS A 56 10.71 9.88 -10.81
C LYS A 56 11.77 10.14 -9.75
N SER A 57 12.21 9.09 -9.02
CA SER A 57 13.19 9.23 -7.92
C SER A 57 14.64 9.27 -8.42
N GLY A 58 14.90 8.76 -9.61
CA GLY A 58 16.26 8.53 -10.13
C GLY A 58 16.94 7.30 -9.54
N GLU A 59 16.19 6.45 -8.84
CA GLU A 59 16.68 5.25 -8.16
C GLU A 59 16.63 4.03 -9.08
N LYS A 60 17.33 2.97 -8.67
CA LYS A 60 17.23 1.63 -9.27
C LYS A 60 16.73 0.66 -8.21
N ALA A 61 15.51 0.89 -7.76
CA ALA A 61 14.89 0.15 -6.68
C ALA A 61 13.96 -0.96 -7.20
N GLY A 62 14.14 -2.16 -6.68
CA GLY A 62 13.12 -3.19 -6.66
C GLY A 62 12.22 -3.03 -5.44
N ARG A 63 11.07 -3.68 -5.46
CA ARG A 63 10.16 -3.77 -4.33
C ARG A 63 9.93 -5.22 -3.95
N PHE A 64 9.73 -5.50 -2.67
CA PHE A 64 9.08 -6.74 -2.24
C PHE A 64 7.72 -6.41 -1.62
N GLY A 65 6.73 -7.27 -1.86
CA GLY A 65 5.39 -7.10 -1.31
C GLY A 65 4.60 -8.39 -1.38
N PHE A 66 3.31 -8.36 -1.01
CA PHE A 66 2.44 -9.54 -0.95
C PHE A 66 3.11 -10.72 -0.23
N VAL A 67 3.85 -10.39 0.83
CA VAL A 67 4.72 -11.32 1.55
C VAL A 67 4.00 -11.93 2.74
N ASP A 68 4.01 -13.25 2.78
CA ASP A 68 3.55 -14.03 3.94
C ASP A 68 4.49 -15.21 4.12
N PHE A 69 4.84 -15.54 5.37
CA PHE A 69 5.69 -16.67 5.70
C PHE A 69 5.48 -17.14 7.13
N ILE A 70 5.75 -18.40 7.40
CA ILE A 70 5.75 -18.97 8.75
C ILE A 70 6.97 -18.46 9.53
N ASP A 71 6.94 -18.57 10.86
CA ASP A 71 8.07 -18.23 11.74
C ASP A 71 9.22 -19.23 11.58
N ASP A 72 9.85 -19.17 10.42
CA ASP A 72 11.02 -19.98 10.05
C ASP A 72 11.98 -19.09 9.23
N LYS A 73 13.17 -18.86 9.81
CA LYS A 73 14.19 -17.98 9.19
C LYS A 73 14.74 -18.52 7.87
N GLU A 74 14.72 -19.82 7.65
CA GLU A 74 15.15 -20.39 6.37
C GLU A 74 14.14 -20.10 5.29
N VAL A 75 12.85 -20.16 5.61
CA VAL A 75 11.75 -19.82 4.69
C VAL A 75 11.81 -18.36 4.29
N SER A 76 11.83 -17.44 5.27
CA SER A 76 11.90 -16.01 4.99
C SER A 76 13.15 -15.67 4.18
N LYS A 77 14.33 -16.16 4.58
CA LYS A 77 15.59 -15.93 3.87
C LYS A 77 15.55 -16.45 2.43
N ALA A 78 14.96 -17.61 2.19
CA ALA A 78 14.84 -18.16 0.83
C ALA A 78 13.97 -17.27 -0.06
N LEU A 79 12.82 -16.78 0.45
CA LEU A 79 11.91 -15.90 -0.26
C LEU A 79 12.57 -14.56 -0.62
N PHE A 80 13.18 -13.90 0.36
CA PHE A 80 13.83 -12.60 0.15
C PHE A 80 15.03 -12.73 -0.80
N ASN A 81 15.89 -13.73 -0.64
CA ASN A 81 17.01 -14.00 -1.56
C ASN A 81 16.55 -14.21 -3.01
N ALA A 82 15.38 -14.86 -3.22
CA ALA A 82 14.85 -15.07 -4.56
C ALA A 82 14.47 -13.75 -5.22
N VAL A 83 13.81 -12.85 -4.47
CA VAL A 83 13.46 -11.50 -4.96
C VAL A 83 14.68 -10.64 -5.20
N GLU A 84 15.65 -10.64 -4.27
CA GLU A 84 16.91 -9.90 -4.41
C GLU A 84 17.70 -10.34 -5.64
N LYS A 85 17.81 -11.65 -5.84
CA LYS A 85 18.49 -12.21 -7.03
C LYS A 85 17.79 -11.82 -8.31
N TRP A 86 16.45 -11.84 -8.34
CA TRP A 86 15.68 -11.40 -9.50
C TRP A 86 15.88 -9.92 -9.75
N ALA A 87 15.71 -9.06 -8.74
CA ALA A 87 15.87 -7.61 -8.86
C ALA A 87 17.29 -7.24 -9.34
N LYS A 88 18.32 -7.90 -8.78
CA LYS A 88 19.71 -7.72 -9.23
C LYS A 88 19.90 -8.14 -10.68
N SER A 89 19.25 -9.20 -11.14
CA SER A 89 19.32 -9.63 -12.55
C SER A 89 18.66 -8.62 -13.51
N LYS A 90 17.76 -7.79 -12.99
CA LYS A 90 17.10 -6.69 -13.69
C LYS A 90 17.85 -5.34 -13.57
N GLY A 91 19.02 -5.34 -12.92
CA GLY A 91 19.86 -4.15 -12.75
C GLY A 91 19.46 -3.24 -11.60
N MET A 92 18.61 -3.71 -10.68
CA MET A 92 18.29 -2.97 -9.45
C MET A 92 19.44 -3.06 -8.46
N THR A 93 19.67 -1.97 -7.73
CA THR A 93 20.77 -1.84 -6.76
C THR A 93 20.28 -1.87 -5.32
N GLU A 94 18.99 -1.71 -5.10
CA GLU A 94 18.35 -1.70 -3.79
C GLU A 94 16.96 -2.31 -3.86
N ILE A 95 16.42 -2.68 -2.69
CA ILE A 95 15.07 -3.24 -2.54
C ILE A 95 14.37 -2.54 -1.39
N HIS A 96 13.15 -2.09 -1.66
CA HIS A 96 12.26 -1.45 -0.70
C HIS A 96 11.01 -2.30 -0.44
N GLY A 97 10.43 -2.20 0.74
CA GLY A 97 9.19 -2.92 1.04
C GLY A 97 8.91 -3.10 2.52
N PRO A 98 7.77 -3.72 2.82
CA PRO A 98 6.77 -4.22 1.86
C PRO A 98 6.04 -3.10 1.11
N LEU A 99 6.02 -3.18 -0.21
CA LEU A 99 5.31 -2.26 -1.09
C LEU A 99 4.64 -3.04 -2.23
N GLY A 100 3.46 -2.59 -2.66
CA GLY A 100 2.79 -3.13 -3.83
C GLY A 100 3.26 -2.50 -5.15
N PHE A 101 2.43 -2.66 -6.19
CA PHE A 101 2.64 -2.02 -7.48
C PHE A 101 2.55 -0.50 -7.37
N THR A 102 1.56 -0.03 -6.61
CA THR A 102 1.29 1.38 -6.33
C THR A 102 0.84 1.54 -4.88
N ASP A 103 0.70 2.77 -4.42
CA ASP A 103 0.22 3.14 -3.09
C ASP A 103 -1.26 2.76 -2.82
N MET A 104 -1.96 2.20 -3.81
CA MET A 104 -3.30 1.63 -3.63
C MET A 104 -3.24 0.19 -3.13
N ASP A 105 -2.07 -0.41 -3.16
CA ASP A 105 -1.83 -1.75 -2.64
C ASP A 105 -1.43 -1.70 -1.16
N PRO A 106 -1.53 -2.82 -0.44
CA PRO A 106 -1.05 -2.93 0.93
C PRO A 106 0.46 -2.64 1.05
N GLU A 107 0.82 -1.80 2.03
CA GLU A 107 2.19 -1.35 2.28
C GLU A 107 2.59 -1.48 3.73
N GLY A 108 3.89 -1.62 3.97
CA GLY A 108 4.50 -1.58 5.28
C GLY A 108 4.42 -2.87 6.09
N THR A 109 4.96 -2.81 7.29
CA THR A 109 5.00 -3.90 8.26
C THR A 109 4.56 -3.36 9.62
N LEU A 110 3.56 -3.98 10.24
CA LEU A 110 3.13 -3.62 11.58
C LEU A 110 4.27 -3.87 12.57
N VAL A 111 4.64 -2.85 13.33
CA VAL A 111 5.71 -2.89 14.33
C VAL A 111 5.22 -2.63 15.75
N GLU A 112 4.08 -1.95 15.90
CA GLU A 112 3.42 -1.65 17.18
C GLU A 112 1.90 -1.81 17.05
N GLY A 113 1.20 -2.08 18.16
CA GLY A 113 -0.26 -2.20 18.19
C GLY A 113 -0.79 -3.55 17.73
N PHE A 114 -0.02 -4.63 17.89
CA PHE A 114 -0.46 -6.01 17.57
C PHE A 114 -1.71 -6.48 18.29
N ASP A 115 -2.06 -5.84 19.42
CA ASP A 115 -3.25 -6.06 20.23
C ASP A 115 -4.42 -5.16 19.84
N GLN A 116 -4.23 -4.23 18.93
CA GLN A 116 -5.24 -3.30 18.46
C GLN A 116 -5.98 -3.83 17.23
N LEU A 117 -7.26 -3.42 17.13
CA LEU A 117 -8.02 -3.62 15.91
C LEU A 117 -7.50 -2.67 14.84
N SER A 118 -6.92 -3.22 13.77
CA SER A 118 -6.42 -2.41 12.66
C SER A 118 -7.56 -1.76 11.85
N THR A 119 -7.26 -0.63 11.22
CA THR A 119 -8.17 -0.03 10.25
C THR A 119 -8.15 -0.81 8.92
N MET A 120 -9.08 -0.47 8.03
CA MET A 120 -9.20 -1.14 6.72
C MET A 120 -7.94 -0.98 5.85
N SER A 121 -7.22 0.13 6.02
CA SER A 121 -6.02 0.45 5.23
C SER A 121 -4.72 -0.09 5.84
N ALA A 122 -4.74 -0.50 7.11
CA ALA A 122 -3.55 -1.01 7.78
C ALA A 122 -3.33 -2.48 7.51
N ILE A 123 -2.06 -2.87 7.43
CA ILE A 123 -1.65 -4.27 7.34
C ILE A 123 -1.56 -4.87 8.75
N TYR A 124 -1.94 -6.13 8.88
CA TYR A 124 -1.62 -6.93 10.05
C TYR A 124 -0.61 -8.03 9.65
N ASN A 125 0.42 -8.15 10.46
CA ASN A 125 1.38 -9.25 10.41
C ASN A 125 1.75 -9.70 11.83
N TYR A 126 2.37 -10.85 11.95
CA TYR A 126 2.87 -11.33 13.24
C TYR A 126 4.14 -10.58 13.67
N PRO A 127 4.42 -10.50 14.99
CA PRO A 127 5.58 -9.78 15.52
C PRO A 127 6.94 -10.28 15.00
N TYR A 128 7.04 -11.50 14.52
CA TYR A 128 8.28 -12.04 13.98
C TYR A 128 8.67 -11.48 12.60
N TYR A 129 7.71 -10.86 11.86
CA TYR A 129 8.00 -10.32 10.52
C TYR A 129 9.10 -9.25 10.52
N PRO A 130 9.00 -8.15 11.29
CA PRO A 130 10.06 -7.16 11.33
C PRO A 130 11.39 -7.76 11.80
N GLN A 131 11.37 -8.68 12.78
CA GLN A 131 12.58 -9.35 13.28
C GLN A 131 13.29 -10.17 12.20
N HIS A 132 12.54 -10.88 11.35
CA HIS A 132 13.11 -11.62 10.23
C HIS A 132 13.70 -10.67 9.19
N ILE A 133 12.96 -9.62 8.80
CA ILE A 133 13.38 -8.63 7.80
C ILE A 133 14.68 -7.96 8.26
N GLU A 134 14.72 -7.44 9.48
CA GLU A 134 15.92 -6.81 10.06
C GLU A 134 17.11 -7.79 10.16
N SER A 135 16.84 -9.06 10.51
CA SER A 135 17.92 -10.07 10.61
C SER A 135 18.60 -10.39 9.27
N MET A 136 17.98 -10.03 8.15
CA MET A 136 18.53 -10.15 6.79
C MET A 136 19.29 -8.90 6.34
N GLY A 137 19.40 -7.87 7.19
CA GLY A 137 20.14 -6.63 6.90
C GLY A 137 19.30 -5.50 6.32
N TYR A 138 17.98 -5.64 6.33
CA TYR A 138 17.09 -4.52 5.97
C TYR A 138 17.02 -3.51 7.10
N GLU A 139 16.96 -2.24 6.73
CA GLU A 139 16.85 -1.11 7.65
C GLU A 139 15.52 -0.40 7.46
N LYS A 140 15.01 0.20 8.53
CA LYS A 140 13.78 0.96 8.49
C LYS A 140 13.97 2.23 7.67
N ALA A 141 13.12 2.43 6.65
CA ALA A 141 13.13 3.62 5.80
C ALA A 141 12.23 4.73 6.34
N ILE A 142 10.99 4.38 6.76
CA ILE A 142 9.98 5.35 7.20
C ILE A 142 9.01 4.70 8.19
N ASP A 143 8.37 5.50 9.03
CA ASP A 143 7.23 5.11 9.85
C ASP A 143 5.95 5.76 9.35
N TRP A 144 4.87 4.98 9.31
CA TRP A 144 3.51 5.48 9.22
C TRP A 144 2.82 5.27 10.56
N VAL A 145 2.07 6.26 11.02
CA VAL A 145 1.40 6.21 12.31
C VAL A 145 -0.10 6.35 12.17
N GLU A 146 -0.83 5.55 12.93
CA GLU A 146 -2.27 5.69 13.08
C GLU A 146 -2.62 6.30 14.43
N TYR A 147 -3.57 7.25 14.43
CA TYR A 147 -4.04 7.90 15.65
C TYR A 147 -5.49 7.51 15.95
N LYS A 148 -5.71 6.95 17.13
CA LYS A 148 -7.07 6.74 17.65
C LYS A 148 -7.57 8.02 18.32
N ILE A 149 -8.52 8.71 17.70
CA ILE A 149 -9.10 9.94 18.20
C ILE A 149 -10.45 9.65 18.83
N LYS A 150 -10.63 10.07 20.09
CA LYS A 150 -11.94 10.04 20.73
C LYS A 150 -12.80 11.17 20.18
N VAL A 151 -13.87 10.82 19.48
CA VAL A 151 -14.81 11.81 18.95
C VAL A 151 -15.61 12.39 20.12
N PRO A 152 -15.66 13.71 20.33
CA PRO A 152 -16.48 14.34 21.35
C PRO A 152 -17.97 14.19 21.04
N GLU A 153 -18.83 14.25 22.07
CA GLU A 153 -20.28 14.13 21.88
C GLU A 153 -20.87 15.23 20.98
N CYS A 154 -20.27 16.41 21.00
CA CYS A 154 -20.62 17.51 20.12
C CYS A 154 -19.37 18.23 19.60
N VAL A 155 -19.48 18.88 18.45
CA VAL A 155 -18.40 19.72 17.92
C VAL A 155 -18.16 20.89 18.87
N PRO A 156 -16.93 21.11 19.39
CA PRO A 156 -16.64 22.26 20.21
C PRO A 156 -16.98 23.58 19.51
N GLU A 157 -17.60 24.52 20.20
CA GLU A 157 -18.04 25.81 19.64
C GLU A 157 -16.94 26.55 18.88
N LYS A 158 -15.71 26.50 19.41
CA LYS A 158 -14.54 27.10 18.75
C LYS A 158 -14.33 26.53 17.35
N HIS A 159 -14.42 25.22 17.18
CA HIS A 159 -14.23 24.56 15.89
C HIS A 159 -15.40 24.86 14.94
N GLN A 160 -16.63 24.85 15.46
CA GLN A 160 -17.79 25.25 14.66
C GLN A 160 -17.63 26.67 14.12
N ARG A 161 -17.30 27.62 14.97
CA ARG A 161 -17.09 29.03 14.59
C ARG A 161 -15.98 29.18 13.54
N ILE A 162 -14.86 28.47 13.70
CA ILE A 162 -13.75 28.51 12.72
C ILE A 162 -14.23 27.94 11.39
N SER A 163 -14.92 26.79 11.41
CA SER A 163 -15.49 26.17 10.22
C SER A 163 -16.39 27.13 9.46
N ASP A 164 -17.32 27.82 10.16
CA ASP A 164 -18.26 28.76 9.55
C ASP A 164 -17.55 29.97 8.92
N ILE A 165 -16.49 30.46 9.56
CA ILE A 165 -15.68 31.56 9.04
C ILE A 165 -14.95 31.12 7.77
N VAL A 166 -14.29 29.95 7.81
CA VAL A 166 -13.53 29.42 6.68
C VAL A 166 -14.44 29.12 5.50
N GLN A 167 -15.58 28.47 5.74
CA GLN A 167 -16.56 28.18 4.69
C GLN A 167 -17.04 29.46 3.99
N ARG A 168 -17.39 30.49 4.76
CA ARG A 168 -17.84 31.80 4.19
C ARG A 168 -16.70 32.54 3.47
N LYS A 169 -15.51 32.59 4.08
CA LYS A 169 -14.35 33.31 3.52
C LYS A 169 -13.90 32.75 2.17
N TYR A 170 -13.91 31.43 2.03
CA TYR A 170 -13.42 30.73 0.84
C TYR A 170 -14.54 30.14 -0.02
N ASN A 171 -15.81 30.47 0.28
CA ASN A 171 -16.98 29.93 -0.44
C ASN A 171 -16.95 28.39 -0.56
N LEU A 172 -16.54 27.71 0.51
CA LEU A 172 -16.45 26.26 0.54
C LEU A 172 -17.82 25.63 0.74
N ARG A 173 -18.02 24.48 0.08
CA ARG A 173 -19.21 23.65 0.25
C ARG A 173 -18.82 22.18 0.34
N ILE A 174 -19.52 21.44 1.18
CA ILE A 174 -19.39 19.98 1.24
C ILE A 174 -20.25 19.39 0.14
N LEU A 175 -19.61 18.60 -0.76
CA LEU A 175 -20.33 17.85 -1.78
C LEU A 175 -20.85 16.57 -1.16
N LYS A 176 -22.14 16.30 -1.32
CA LYS A 176 -22.79 15.07 -0.89
C LYS A 176 -23.41 14.41 -2.11
N PHE A 177 -22.99 13.18 -2.39
CA PHE A 177 -23.52 12.39 -3.49
C PHE A 177 -24.58 11.40 -2.96
N LYS A 178 -25.65 11.23 -3.70
CA LYS A 178 -26.73 10.28 -3.37
C LYS A 178 -26.49 8.92 -4.00
N SER A 179 -25.69 8.87 -5.06
CA SER A 179 -25.39 7.65 -5.81
C SER A 179 -24.02 7.74 -6.50
N ALA A 180 -23.45 6.60 -6.87
CA ALA A 180 -22.25 6.56 -7.72
C ALA A 180 -22.47 7.27 -9.06
N SER A 181 -23.68 7.19 -9.62
CA SER A 181 -24.05 7.90 -10.86
C SER A 181 -23.84 9.41 -10.78
N ASP A 182 -24.05 10.04 -9.61
CA ASP A 182 -23.84 11.48 -9.44
C ASP A 182 -22.34 11.83 -9.50
N VAL A 183 -21.49 10.94 -9.01
CA VAL A 183 -20.03 11.09 -9.07
C VAL A 183 -19.56 11.03 -10.53
N TYR A 184 -20.04 10.07 -11.31
CA TYR A 184 -19.67 9.90 -12.71
C TYR A 184 -20.19 11.06 -13.57
N LYS A 185 -21.47 11.42 -13.46
CA LYS A 185 -22.09 12.53 -14.24
C LYS A 185 -21.41 13.88 -14.01
N GLY A 186 -20.91 14.12 -12.79
CA GLY A 186 -20.20 15.35 -12.45
C GLY A 186 -18.69 15.32 -12.75
N ASN A 187 -18.18 14.21 -13.30
CA ASN A 187 -16.76 13.96 -13.47
C ASN A 187 -15.96 14.12 -12.16
N TYR A 188 -16.59 13.77 -11.03
CA TYR A 188 -15.95 13.95 -9.73
C TYR A 188 -14.91 12.86 -9.45
N GLY A 189 -15.05 11.68 -10.05
CA GLY A 189 -14.02 10.63 -9.97
C GLY A 189 -12.68 11.17 -10.48
N GLN A 190 -12.65 11.71 -11.70
CA GLN A 190 -11.44 12.31 -12.26
C GLN A 190 -10.87 13.42 -11.36
N LYS A 191 -11.72 14.35 -10.90
CA LYS A 191 -11.29 15.47 -10.04
C LYS A 191 -10.68 14.99 -8.71
N ILE A 192 -11.20 13.89 -8.13
CA ILE A 192 -10.66 13.29 -6.91
C ILE A 192 -9.27 12.72 -7.17
N PHE A 193 -9.10 11.95 -8.24
CA PHE A 193 -7.81 11.37 -8.58
C PHE A 193 -6.79 12.41 -9.04
N ASP A 194 -7.19 13.46 -9.75
CA ASP A 194 -6.33 14.61 -10.05
C ASP A 194 -5.85 15.29 -8.77
N LEU A 195 -6.73 15.45 -7.78
CA LEU A 195 -6.37 15.98 -6.48
C LEU A 195 -5.40 15.08 -5.73
N ILE A 196 -5.64 13.76 -5.71
CA ILE A 196 -4.75 12.77 -5.09
C ILE A 196 -3.38 12.83 -5.77
N ASN A 197 -3.32 12.77 -7.08
CA ASN A 197 -2.08 12.83 -7.84
C ASN A 197 -1.26 14.09 -7.55
N ASN A 198 -1.93 15.23 -7.32
CA ASN A 198 -1.25 16.49 -6.99
C ASN A 198 -0.85 16.56 -5.52
N ALA A 199 -1.74 16.14 -4.61
CA ALA A 199 -1.52 16.26 -3.17
C ALA A 199 -0.48 15.26 -2.64
N TYR A 200 -0.38 14.10 -3.27
CA TYR A 200 0.52 13.01 -2.85
C TYR A 200 1.80 12.93 -3.67
N ALA A 201 2.00 13.90 -4.58
CA ALA A 201 3.14 13.89 -5.49
C ALA A 201 4.51 13.72 -4.80
N ASP A 202 4.66 14.25 -3.58
CA ASP A 202 5.92 14.24 -2.82
C ASP A 202 5.95 13.19 -1.70
N LEU A 203 4.92 12.32 -1.59
CA LEU A 203 4.93 11.26 -0.60
C LEU A 203 5.91 10.14 -0.97
N TYR A 204 6.50 9.55 0.05
CA TYR A 204 7.41 8.42 -0.08
C TYR A 204 6.73 7.25 -0.81
N GLY A 205 7.42 6.72 -1.81
CA GLY A 205 6.92 5.59 -2.60
C GLY A 205 5.81 5.92 -3.60
N TYR A 206 5.16 7.09 -3.51
CA TYR A 206 4.03 7.45 -4.36
C TYR A 206 4.40 7.58 -5.83
N SER A 207 3.64 6.91 -6.68
CA SER A 207 3.65 7.12 -8.12
C SER A 207 2.26 7.57 -8.61
N THR A 208 2.22 8.64 -9.43
CA THR A 208 0.96 9.18 -9.94
C THR A 208 0.16 8.13 -10.71
N LEU A 209 -1.14 8.05 -10.43
CA LEU A 209 -2.06 7.14 -11.11
C LEU A 209 -2.21 7.54 -12.59
N SER A 210 -2.14 6.56 -13.46
CA SER A 210 -2.44 6.74 -14.89
C SER A 210 -3.95 6.80 -15.12
N GLN A 211 -4.37 7.34 -16.29
CA GLN A 211 -5.78 7.37 -16.65
C GLN A 211 -6.40 5.98 -16.64
N ARG A 212 -5.69 4.97 -17.13
CA ARG A 212 -6.16 3.59 -17.13
C ARG A 212 -6.38 3.02 -15.72
N GLN A 213 -5.55 3.44 -14.73
CA GLN A 213 -5.76 3.08 -13.33
C GLN A 213 -6.97 3.80 -12.72
N ILE A 214 -7.21 5.05 -13.10
CA ILE A 214 -8.36 5.84 -12.65
C ILE A 214 -9.67 5.25 -13.20
N ASP A 215 -9.63 4.72 -14.42
CA ASP A 215 -10.79 4.13 -15.10
C ASP A 215 -11.06 2.69 -14.64
N TYR A 216 -10.06 2.01 -14.08
CA TYR A 216 -10.13 0.65 -13.53
C TYR A 216 -10.85 0.60 -12.20
#